data_adb00d9abbfdd0c1b8d09203349d4c7f
#
_entry.id   adb00d9abbfdd0c1b8d09203349d4c7f
#
_cell.length_a   1.000
_cell.length_b   1.000
_cell.length_c   1.000
_cell.angle_alpha   90.00
_cell.angle_beta   90.00
_cell.angle_gamma   90.00
#
_symmetry.space_group_name_H-M   'P 1'
#
loop_
_entity.id
_entity.type
_entity.pdbx_description
1 polymer ?
#
loop_
_entity_poly.entity_id
_entity_poly.type
_entity_poly.pdbx_seq_one_letter_code
_entity_poly.pdbx_strand_id
1 'polypeptide(L)'
;MSRKKKIQDFNLLYAILRYYVDTTLKLSYRNIRYLGRENIPQDGAVIYAPNHTNALMDALVILAMDRKPKVFVARADIFKNPKLYKILTFLKMMPIMRMRDGYEEVKKNNETIERAVEVLRDKVPFCIFPEGTHQAKYSTLPLSKGIFRIAFQSQSMMPDMPL
;
A
#
# COMPACT_ATOMS: atom_id res chain seq x y z
N MET A 1 -22.99 -1.83 19.89
CA MET A 1 -22.48 -2.54 18.70
C MET A 1 -20.97 -2.41 18.64
N SER A 2 -20.22 -3.50 18.65
CA SER A 2 -18.76 -3.46 18.53
C SER A 2 -18.36 -2.93 17.13
N ARG A 3 -17.52 -1.89 17.05
CA ARG A 3 -16.99 -1.35 15.78
C ARG A 3 -16.27 -2.48 15.03
N LYS A 4 -16.62 -2.71 13.78
CA LYS A 4 -15.91 -3.67 12.91
C LYS A 4 -14.47 -3.20 12.74
N LYS A 5 -13.52 -4.07 13.05
CA LYS A 5 -12.08 -3.77 12.96
C LYS A 5 -11.69 -3.48 11.52
N LYS A 6 -11.06 -2.32 11.31
CA LYS A 6 -10.55 -1.88 10.00
C LYS A 6 -9.12 -2.39 9.79
N ILE A 7 -8.68 -2.46 8.54
CA ILE A 7 -7.32 -2.93 8.19
C ILE A 7 -6.22 -2.00 8.75
N GLN A 8 -6.49 -0.70 8.82
CA GLN A 8 -5.57 0.30 9.36
C GLN A 8 -5.52 0.36 10.88
N ASP A 9 -6.46 -0.26 11.59
CA ASP A 9 -6.49 -0.24 13.05
C ASP A 9 -5.21 -0.81 13.67
N PHE A 10 -4.85 -0.30 14.83
CA PHE A 10 -3.68 -0.76 15.56
C PHE A 10 -3.75 -2.26 15.87
N ASN A 11 -2.61 -2.93 15.71
CA ASN A 11 -2.44 -4.34 16.05
C ASN A 11 -1.05 -4.54 16.64
N LEU A 12 -0.99 -4.99 17.89
CA LEU A 12 0.26 -5.16 18.63
C LEU A 12 1.18 -6.20 17.96
N LEU A 13 0.64 -7.34 17.53
CA LEU A 13 1.44 -8.38 16.87
C LEU A 13 2.05 -7.88 15.55
N TYR A 14 1.28 -7.09 14.79
CA TYR A 14 1.80 -6.43 13.59
C TYR A 14 2.92 -5.44 13.94
N ALA A 15 2.77 -4.67 15.01
CA ALA A 15 3.80 -3.72 15.45
C ALA A 15 5.10 -4.43 15.85
N ILE A 16 5.01 -5.57 16.53
CA ILE A 16 6.18 -6.41 16.90
C ILE A 16 6.84 -6.96 15.64
N LEU A 17 6.05 -7.55 14.71
CA LEU A 17 6.58 -8.07 13.45
C LEU A 17 7.26 -6.97 12.65
N ARG A 18 6.67 -5.79 12.61
CA ARG A 18 7.25 -4.64 11.93
C ARG A 18 8.58 -4.23 12.53
N TYR A 19 8.68 -4.14 13.86
CA TYR A 19 9.95 -3.85 14.53
C TYR A 19 11.02 -4.87 14.16
N TYR A 20 10.66 -6.15 14.09
CA TYR A 20 11.56 -7.21 13.65
C TYR A 20 12.04 -6.98 12.21
N VAL A 21 11.13 -6.66 11.28
CA VAL A 21 11.46 -6.36 9.88
C VAL A 21 12.39 -5.14 9.78
N ASP A 22 12.08 -4.04 10.47
CA ASP A 22 12.90 -2.82 10.48
C ASP A 22 14.32 -3.11 11.00
N THR A 23 14.44 -3.92 12.04
CA THR A 23 15.73 -4.32 12.61
C THR A 23 16.51 -5.20 11.65
N THR A 24 15.86 -6.19 11.04
CA THR A 24 16.48 -7.10 10.07
C THR A 24 17.01 -6.34 8.85
N LEU A 25 16.25 -5.38 8.33
CA LEU A 25 16.69 -4.54 7.23
C LEU A 25 17.94 -3.71 7.60
N LYS A 26 17.96 -3.10 8.77
CA LYS A 26 19.12 -2.33 9.26
C LYS A 26 20.37 -3.20 9.45
N LEU A 27 20.20 -4.45 9.84
CA LEU A 27 21.29 -5.40 9.98
C LEU A 27 21.77 -5.93 8.62
N SER A 28 20.86 -6.08 7.65
CA SER A 28 21.17 -6.61 6.31
C SER A 28 21.82 -5.58 5.40
N TYR A 29 21.54 -4.30 5.60
CA TYR A 29 22.07 -3.22 4.79
C TYR A 29 22.99 -2.32 5.63
N ARG A 30 24.23 -2.15 5.18
CA ARG A 30 25.21 -1.29 5.85
C ARG A 30 24.74 0.16 5.97
N ASN A 31 24.07 0.68 4.95
CA ASN A 31 23.52 2.03 4.93
C ASN A 31 22.21 2.06 4.13
N ILE A 32 21.14 2.59 4.73
CA ILE A 32 19.90 2.92 4.03
C ILE A 32 19.72 4.43 4.14
N ARG A 33 19.67 5.12 3.00
CA ARG A 33 19.45 6.57 2.94
C ARG A 33 18.11 6.86 2.28
N TYR A 34 17.28 7.64 2.93
CA TYR A 34 16.00 8.13 2.41
C TYR A 34 16.17 9.61 2.08
N LEU A 35 16.27 9.95 0.81
CA LEU A 35 16.37 11.32 0.34
C LEU A 35 14.99 11.92 0.07
N GLY A 36 14.77 13.19 0.40
CA GLY A 36 13.48 13.87 0.19
C GLY A 36 12.37 13.48 1.16
N ARG A 37 12.68 12.76 2.25
CA ARG A 37 11.69 12.33 3.24
C ARG A 37 11.00 13.52 3.92
N GLU A 38 11.69 14.63 4.05
CA GLU A 38 11.20 15.89 4.58
C GLU A 38 10.07 16.51 3.76
N ASN A 39 9.97 16.13 2.49
CA ASN A 39 8.91 16.60 1.58
C ASN A 39 7.59 15.81 1.73
N ILE A 40 7.58 14.74 2.53
CA ILE A 40 6.37 13.92 2.72
C ILE A 40 5.47 14.61 3.74
N PRO A 41 4.20 14.92 3.39
CA PRO A 41 3.23 15.51 4.33
C PRO A 41 3.07 14.64 5.58
N GLN A 42 3.15 15.27 6.76
CA GLN A 42 3.03 14.53 8.03
C GLN A 42 1.58 14.38 8.49
N ASP A 43 0.71 15.34 8.16
CA ASP A 43 -0.66 15.44 8.66
C ASP A 43 -1.75 15.30 7.58
N GLY A 44 -1.36 14.99 6.34
CA GLY A 44 -2.26 14.79 5.21
C GLY A 44 -2.52 13.33 4.87
N ALA A 45 -3.39 13.12 3.89
CA ALA A 45 -3.51 11.86 3.19
C ALA A 45 -2.30 11.68 2.25
N VAL A 46 -1.73 10.49 2.20
CA VAL A 46 -0.55 10.21 1.37
C VAL A 46 -0.75 8.93 0.58
N ILE A 47 -0.56 9.01 -0.73
CA ILE A 47 -0.45 7.85 -1.61
C ILE A 47 1.01 7.71 -2.05
N TYR A 48 1.64 6.60 -1.66
CA TYR A 48 2.94 6.23 -2.22
C TYR A 48 2.74 5.47 -3.53
N ALA A 49 3.38 5.93 -4.59
CA ALA A 49 3.33 5.36 -5.93
C ALA A 49 4.73 5.06 -6.48
N PRO A 50 5.51 4.20 -5.81
CA PRO A 50 6.88 3.92 -6.20
C PRO A 50 6.96 3.04 -7.45
N ASN A 51 8.09 3.09 -8.14
CA ASN A 51 8.46 2.08 -9.13
C ASN A 51 8.69 0.71 -8.47
N HIS A 52 8.65 -0.38 -9.26
CA HIS A 52 8.67 -1.75 -8.74
C HIS A 52 9.75 -2.59 -9.40
N THR A 53 10.97 -2.46 -8.91
CA THR A 53 12.15 -3.11 -9.48
C THR A 53 12.60 -4.35 -8.72
N ASN A 54 12.32 -4.44 -7.42
CA ASN A 54 12.87 -5.47 -6.53
C ASN A 54 11.79 -6.13 -5.66
N ALA A 55 10.64 -6.42 -6.25
CA ALA A 55 9.55 -7.21 -5.64
C ALA A 55 9.27 -6.87 -4.16
N LEU A 56 9.44 -7.84 -3.25
CA LEU A 56 9.16 -7.67 -1.83
C LEU A 56 10.01 -6.60 -1.16
N MET A 57 11.27 -6.43 -1.59
CA MET A 57 12.19 -5.47 -0.97
C MET A 57 11.74 -4.03 -1.14
N ASP A 58 11.11 -3.68 -2.26
CA ASP A 58 10.56 -2.33 -2.46
C ASP A 58 9.51 -2.00 -1.39
N ALA A 59 8.61 -2.95 -1.11
CA ALA A 59 7.58 -2.76 -0.08
C ALA A 59 8.20 -2.67 1.34
N LEU A 60 9.20 -3.48 1.63
CA LEU A 60 9.87 -3.49 2.95
C LEU A 60 10.64 -2.19 3.20
N VAL A 61 11.35 -1.66 2.19
CA VAL A 61 12.08 -0.40 2.30
C VAL A 61 11.11 0.78 2.53
N ILE A 62 9.98 0.82 1.80
CA ILE A 62 8.94 1.83 2.01
C ILE A 62 8.31 1.69 3.39
N LEU A 63 8.08 0.46 3.84
CA LEU A 63 7.56 0.20 5.17
C LEU A 63 8.51 0.73 6.24
N ALA A 64 9.81 0.51 6.10
CA ALA A 64 10.84 0.87 7.08
C ALA A 64 11.20 2.38 7.07
N MET A 65 10.74 3.15 6.09
CA MET A 65 11.08 4.57 5.93
C MET A 65 10.68 5.42 7.14
N ASP A 66 9.56 5.11 7.79
CA ASP A 66 9.07 5.76 9.00
C ASP A 66 8.31 4.76 9.88
N ARG A 67 7.82 5.18 11.05
CA ARG A 67 7.10 4.31 11.98
C ARG A 67 5.59 4.22 11.72
N LYS A 68 5.03 5.00 10.78
CA LYS A 68 3.60 4.96 10.47
C LYS A 68 3.23 3.63 9.80
N PRO A 69 2.16 2.95 10.21
CA PRO A 69 1.68 1.80 9.47
C PRO A 69 1.31 2.24 8.05
N LYS A 70 1.48 1.37 7.08
CA LYS A 70 1.09 1.62 5.68
C LYS A 70 0.20 0.50 5.20
N VAL A 71 -0.80 0.84 4.41
CA VAL A 71 -1.66 -0.14 3.74
C VAL A 71 -1.18 -0.31 2.30
N PHE A 72 -0.87 -1.53 1.92
CA PHE A 72 -0.42 -1.88 0.58
C PHE A 72 -1.53 -2.52 -0.23
N VAL A 73 -1.50 -2.40 -1.54
CA VAL A 73 -2.30 -3.23 -2.42
C VAL A 73 -1.45 -4.31 -3.08
N ALA A 74 -2.03 -5.47 -3.23
CA ALA A 74 -1.41 -6.60 -3.92
C ALA A 74 -2.43 -7.27 -4.85
N ARG A 75 -1.93 -8.10 -5.75
CA ARG A 75 -2.73 -8.82 -6.75
C ARG A 75 -3.86 -9.61 -6.10
N ALA A 76 -5.07 -9.47 -6.59
CA ALA A 76 -6.24 -10.15 -6.00
C ALA A 76 -6.19 -11.68 -6.08
N ASP A 77 -5.48 -12.24 -7.05
CA ASP A 77 -5.36 -13.69 -7.21
C ASP A 77 -4.67 -14.38 -6.01
N ILE A 78 -3.72 -13.71 -5.33
CA ILE A 78 -3.08 -14.26 -4.12
C ILE A 78 -4.03 -14.30 -2.90
N PHE A 79 -5.11 -13.55 -2.92
CA PHE A 79 -6.12 -13.54 -1.86
C PHE A 79 -7.18 -14.66 -2.01
N LYS A 80 -7.17 -15.43 -3.11
CA LYS A 80 -8.09 -16.54 -3.32
C LYS A 80 -7.93 -17.65 -2.29
N ASN A 81 -6.73 -17.84 -1.76
CA ASN A 81 -6.48 -18.81 -0.70
C ASN A 81 -6.89 -18.22 0.66
N PRO A 82 -7.82 -18.84 1.42
CA PRO A 82 -8.32 -18.31 2.69
C PRO A 82 -7.24 -18.12 3.76
N LYS A 83 -6.21 -18.97 3.78
CA LYS A 83 -5.08 -18.83 4.72
C LYS A 83 -4.23 -17.62 4.37
N LEU A 84 -3.90 -17.46 3.08
CA LEU A 84 -3.16 -16.29 2.60
C LEU A 84 -3.97 -15.01 2.78
N TYR A 85 -5.27 -15.02 2.54
CA TYR A 85 -6.16 -13.87 2.79
C TYR A 85 -5.99 -13.33 4.21
N LYS A 86 -6.05 -14.22 5.22
CA LYS A 86 -5.89 -13.82 6.63
C LYS A 86 -4.50 -13.23 6.90
N ILE A 87 -3.45 -13.85 6.38
CA ILE A 87 -2.06 -13.38 6.54
C ILE A 87 -1.88 -12.02 5.86
N LEU A 88 -2.30 -11.88 4.61
CA LEU A 88 -2.14 -10.63 3.84
C LEU A 88 -2.94 -9.48 4.48
N THR A 89 -4.16 -9.74 4.93
CA THR A 89 -4.96 -8.75 5.64
C THR A 89 -4.32 -8.35 6.97
N PHE A 90 -3.75 -9.30 7.71
CA PHE A 90 -2.96 -9.03 8.91
C PHE A 90 -1.74 -8.15 8.60
N LEU A 91 -1.08 -8.38 7.48
CA LEU A 91 0.03 -7.56 6.98
C LEU A 91 -0.42 -6.21 6.38
N LYS A 92 -1.69 -5.84 6.54
CA LYS A 92 -2.30 -4.60 6.02
C LYS A 92 -2.23 -4.50 4.49
N MET A 93 -2.46 -5.63 3.82
CA MET A 93 -2.53 -5.68 2.35
C MET A 93 -3.97 -5.86 1.88
N MET A 94 -4.35 -5.16 0.82
CA MET A 94 -5.66 -5.19 0.19
C MET A 94 -5.58 -5.74 -1.23
N PRO A 95 -6.59 -6.50 -1.70
CA PRO A 95 -6.62 -7.01 -3.08
C PRO A 95 -6.90 -5.89 -4.09
N ILE A 96 -6.23 -5.94 -5.25
CA ILE A 96 -6.58 -5.13 -6.43
C ILE A 96 -6.64 -6.00 -7.68
N MET A 97 -7.71 -5.86 -8.46
CA MET A 97 -7.87 -6.51 -9.77
C MET A 97 -7.12 -5.73 -10.85
N ARG A 98 -6.51 -6.43 -11.79
CA ARG A 98 -5.78 -5.83 -12.91
C ARG A 98 -6.56 -6.05 -14.21
N MET A 99 -6.28 -5.24 -15.24
CA MET A 99 -6.95 -5.37 -16.56
C MET A 99 -6.81 -6.77 -17.16
N ARG A 100 -5.68 -7.44 -16.95
CA ARG A 100 -5.47 -8.83 -17.40
C ARG A 100 -6.32 -9.87 -16.66
N ASP A 101 -6.92 -9.48 -15.52
CA ASP A 101 -7.83 -10.35 -14.76
C ASP A 101 -9.26 -10.30 -15.34
N GLY A 102 -9.52 -9.41 -16.31
CA GLY A 102 -10.79 -9.20 -17.01
C GLY A 102 -11.46 -7.88 -16.65
N TYR A 103 -12.18 -7.30 -17.62
CA TYR A 103 -12.83 -5.98 -17.44
C TYR A 103 -13.89 -6.00 -16.34
N GLU A 104 -14.69 -7.06 -16.25
CA GLU A 104 -15.72 -7.20 -15.21
C GLU A 104 -15.10 -7.33 -13.80
N GLU A 105 -13.95 -7.96 -13.70
CA GLU A 105 -13.22 -8.06 -12.43
C GLU A 105 -12.69 -6.69 -11.98
N VAL A 106 -12.25 -5.85 -12.93
CA VAL A 106 -11.78 -4.49 -12.62
C VAL A 106 -12.89 -3.61 -12.04
N LYS A 107 -14.14 -3.84 -12.40
CA LYS A 107 -15.30 -3.12 -11.81
C LYS A 107 -15.39 -3.36 -10.31
N LYS A 108 -14.99 -4.53 -9.81
CA LYS A 108 -14.96 -4.87 -8.37
C LYS A 108 -13.96 -4.02 -7.57
N ASN A 109 -13.06 -3.30 -8.24
CA ASN A 109 -12.14 -2.39 -7.57
C ASN A 109 -12.83 -1.20 -6.87
N ASN A 110 -14.12 -0.95 -7.12
CA ASN A 110 -14.84 0.10 -6.41
C ASN A 110 -14.79 -0.10 -4.90
N GLU A 111 -14.97 -1.34 -4.40
CA GLU A 111 -14.81 -1.63 -2.97
C GLU A 111 -13.39 -1.35 -2.47
N THR A 112 -12.38 -1.66 -3.28
CA THR A 112 -10.98 -1.39 -2.93
C THR A 112 -10.73 0.11 -2.86
N ILE A 113 -11.33 0.90 -3.75
CA ILE A 113 -11.23 2.35 -3.75
C ILE A 113 -11.92 2.94 -2.52
N GLU A 114 -13.13 2.51 -2.17
CA GLU A 114 -13.84 2.95 -0.97
C GLU A 114 -13.00 2.67 0.29
N ARG A 115 -12.41 1.50 0.39
CA ARG A 115 -11.50 1.14 1.48
C ARG A 115 -10.22 2.00 1.47
N ALA A 116 -9.67 2.32 0.30
CA ALA A 116 -8.53 3.22 0.19
C ALA A 116 -8.88 4.62 0.70
N VAL A 117 -10.07 5.14 0.36
CA VAL A 117 -10.59 6.41 0.91
C VAL A 117 -10.69 6.36 2.44
N GLU A 118 -11.20 5.28 3.02
CA GLU A 118 -11.26 5.14 4.48
C GLU A 118 -9.86 5.15 5.12
N VAL A 119 -8.89 4.46 4.51
CA VAL A 119 -7.50 4.44 4.98
C VAL A 119 -6.88 5.83 4.94
N LEU A 120 -7.08 6.55 3.84
CA LEU A 120 -6.58 7.91 3.63
C LEU A 120 -7.24 8.93 4.58
N ARG A 121 -8.56 8.81 4.84
CA ARG A 121 -9.26 9.63 5.83
C ARG A 121 -8.71 9.47 7.24
N ASP A 122 -8.32 8.26 7.60
CA ASP A 122 -7.68 7.96 8.88
C ASP A 122 -6.18 8.38 8.88
N LYS A 123 -5.72 9.13 7.84
CA LYS A 123 -4.34 9.61 7.65
C LYS A 123 -3.29 8.50 7.67
N VAL A 124 -3.69 7.30 7.28
CA VAL A 124 -2.78 6.15 7.13
C VAL A 124 -2.28 6.12 5.68
N PRO A 125 -0.97 6.14 5.44
CA PRO A 125 -0.41 6.08 4.10
C PRO A 125 -0.86 4.84 3.33
N PHE A 126 -1.24 5.06 2.08
CA PHE A 126 -1.66 4.02 1.15
C PHE A 126 -0.59 3.82 0.08
N CYS A 127 -0.17 2.60 -0.17
CA CYS A 127 0.91 2.29 -1.12
C CYS A 127 0.41 1.38 -2.24
N ILE A 128 0.62 1.84 -3.46
CA ILE A 128 0.33 1.09 -4.69
C ILE A 128 1.54 1.17 -5.63
N PHE A 129 1.96 0.03 -6.19
CA PHE A 129 2.97 -0.01 -7.24
C PHE A 129 2.29 0.16 -8.59
N PRO A 130 2.36 1.36 -9.21
CA PRO A 130 1.53 1.69 -10.37
C PRO A 130 1.91 0.93 -11.64
N GLU A 131 3.09 0.35 -11.69
CA GLU A 131 3.54 -0.49 -12.80
C GLU A 131 2.78 -1.83 -12.89
N GLY A 132 2.13 -2.28 -11.80
CA GLY A 132 1.33 -3.50 -11.73
C GLY A 132 2.09 -4.81 -11.96
N THR A 133 3.40 -4.71 -12.16
CA THR A 133 4.35 -5.82 -12.29
C THR A 133 5.73 -5.35 -11.83
N HIS A 134 6.61 -6.27 -11.49
CA HIS A 134 8.00 -5.94 -11.21
C HIS A 134 8.91 -6.42 -12.34
N GLN A 135 9.91 -5.64 -12.67
CA GLN A 135 10.98 -6.00 -13.59
C GLN A 135 12.29 -5.44 -13.07
N ALA A 136 13.34 -6.27 -13.11
CA ALA A 136 14.70 -5.84 -12.74
C ALA A 136 15.30 -4.91 -13.82
N LYS A 137 14.67 -3.75 -14.01
CA LYS A 137 15.14 -2.68 -14.92
C LYS A 137 15.33 -1.40 -14.15
N TYR A 138 16.34 -0.62 -14.49
CA TYR A 138 16.61 0.69 -13.92
C TYR A 138 15.82 1.83 -14.61
N SER A 139 14.69 1.50 -15.23
CA SER A 139 13.78 2.46 -15.85
C SER A 139 12.36 2.21 -15.36
N THR A 140 11.54 3.26 -15.29
CA THR A 140 10.12 3.14 -14.97
C THR A 140 9.38 2.40 -16.08
N LEU A 141 8.43 1.56 -15.70
CA LEU A 141 7.49 0.94 -16.62
C LEU A 141 6.26 1.85 -16.84
N PRO A 142 5.46 1.58 -17.88
CA PRO A 142 4.21 2.31 -18.09
C PRO A 142 3.31 2.20 -16.86
N LEU A 143 2.78 3.33 -16.41
CA LEU A 143 1.90 3.39 -15.24
C LEU A 143 0.50 2.89 -15.59
N SER A 144 -0.06 2.05 -14.74
CA SER A 144 -1.45 1.61 -14.88
C SER A 144 -2.42 2.75 -14.55
N LYS A 145 -3.58 2.79 -15.23
CA LYS A 145 -4.63 3.77 -14.97
C LYS A 145 -5.22 3.68 -13.56
N GLY A 146 -4.98 2.57 -12.86
CA GLY A 146 -5.53 2.32 -11.53
C GLY A 146 -5.11 3.34 -10.48
N ILE A 147 -3.83 3.80 -10.52
CA ILE A 147 -3.33 4.79 -9.56
C ILE A 147 -4.06 6.14 -9.71
N PHE A 148 -4.23 6.61 -10.95
CA PHE A 148 -4.92 7.86 -11.24
C PHE A 148 -6.38 7.80 -10.81
N ARG A 149 -7.04 6.65 -11.06
CA ARG A 149 -8.43 6.44 -10.63
C ARG A 149 -8.55 6.50 -9.11
N ILE A 150 -7.67 5.82 -8.37
CA ILE A 150 -7.68 5.86 -6.90
C ILE A 150 -7.43 7.29 -6.43
N ALA A 151 -6.40 7.98 -6.94
CA ALA A 151 -6.06 9.33 -6.51
C ALA A 151 -7.22 10.32 -6.76
N PHE A 152 -7.75 10.38 -7.98
CA PHE A 152 -8.82 11.31 -8.31
C PHE A 152 -10.14 11.02 -7.58
N GLN A 153 -10.52 9.74 -7.48
CA GLN A 153 -11.73 9.38 -6.74
C GLN A 153 -11.56 9.65 -5.23
N SER A 154 -10.40 9.34 -4.67
CA SER A 154 -10.13 9.66 -3.26
C SER A 154 -10.18 11.17 -3.02
N GLN A 155 -9.55 11.97 -3.89
CA GLN A 155 -9.58 13.43 -3.77
C GLN A 155 -11.01 13.98 -3.90
N SER A 156 -11.81 13.49 -4.85
CA SER A 156 -13.21 13.93 -5.00
C SER A 156 -14.09 13.58 -3.80
N MET A 157 -13.78 12.48 -3.10
CA MET A 157 -14.50 12.05 -1.90
C MET A 157 -13.97 12.71 -0.60
N MET A 158 -12.85 13.43 -0.69
CA MET A 158 -12.19 14.12 0.43
C MET A 158 -11.71 15.51 -0.01
N PRO A 159 -12.64 16.42 -0.43
CA PRO A 159 -12.25 17.73 -0.96
C PRO A 159 -11.48 18.60 0.04
N ASP A 160 -11.76 18.44 1.33
CA ASP A 160 -11.14 19.21 2.41
C ASP A 160 -9.78 18.64 2.89
N MET A 161 -9.36 17.50 2.35
CA MET A 161 -8.10 16.85 2.70
C MET A 161 -7.30 16.58 1.43
N PRO A 162 -6.31 17.42 1.09
CA PRO A 162 -5.47 17.21 -0.10
C PRO A 162 -4.65 15.93 0.01
N LEU A 163 -4.47 15.27 -1.14
CA LEU A 163 -3.61 14.12 -1.32
C LEU A 163 -2.19 14.53 -1.67
#